data_90665dcfeb9a350dc07a0525711f33c2
#
_entry.id   90665dcfeb9a350dc07a0525711f33c2
#
_cell.length_a   1.000
_cell.length_b   1.000
_cell.length_c   1.000
_cell.angle_alpha   90.00
_cell.angle_beta   90.00
_cell.angle_gamma   90.00
#
_symmetry.space_group_name_H-M   'P 1'
#
loop_
_entity.id
_entity.type
_entity.pdbx_description
1 polymer ?
#
loop_
_entity_poly.entity_id
_entity_poly.type
_entity_poly.pdbx_seq_one_letter_code
_entity_poly.pdbx_strand_id
1 'polypeptide(L)'
;SSAASDVYKRQMDVLKKVMGQQKAKVLTGNVYAPDGTPLADGYTIIKKGTVKIGVIGMVTPNIIRWDAKNLEGWKVTNPVDESRKIIDKIKDQVDVLIGVMHMDTENEYGVYGSGVTDLANACPEFDVIVGGHGHRSIPNMMINNVLVVENKNAGATLSEIHVYLERQLDGKWKVVNRTSENLQIKEYEPDPELTALLAPYDTRAKEDAVTPIGELKGGDLAPENEIDCLPQAMVQDTALLDFINEVQMYYTGAQVSATALTSMTSQMRAGTIRKCDMASIYTYQNTLYKLQMTGEQLRRFMEWSAAFFKTWKPDEVTIAFDPSVRYYLYDAFEGVNYELDVSKEPGPVSYTHLRAHETCADLV
;
A
#
# COMPACT_ATOMS: atom_id res chain seq x y z
N SER A 1 11.42 -6.77 2.82
CA SER A 1 11.30 -5.36 3.19
C SER A 1 9.85 -4.88 3.30
N SER A 2 8.92 -5.29 2.41
CA SER A 2 7.49 -4.96 2.57
C SER A 2 6.86 -5.64 3.79
N ALA A 3 7.28 -6.87 4.11
CA ALA A 3 6.85 -7.57 5.33
C ALA A 3 7.22 -6.82 6.62
N ALA A 4 8.32 -6.08 6.62
CA ALA A 4 8.68 -5.25 7.76
C ALA A 4 7.68 -4.10 7.95
N SER A 5 7.18 -3.46 6.87
CA SER A 5 6.21 -2.37 6.98
C SER A 5 4.88 -2.80 7.58
N ASP A 6 4.42 -4.02 7.28
CA ASP A 6 3.17 -4.54 7.85
C ASP A 6 3.28 -4.90 9.34
N VAL A 7 4.49 -5.20 9.83
CA VAL A 7 4.77 -5.32 11.25
C VAL A 7 4.76 -3.96 11.94
N TYR A 8 5.20 -2.88 11.26
CA TYR A 8 5.12 -1.50 11.77
C TYR A 8 3.70 -1.08 12.16
N LYS A 9 2.71 -1.51 11.40
CA LYS A 9 1.31 -1.12 11.59
C LYS A 9 0.70 -1.65 12.89
N ARG A 10 1.35 -2.58 13.60
CA ARG A 10 0.66 -3.29 14.69
C ARG A 10 1.16 -2.95 16.09
N GLN A 11 2.45 -2.88 16.34
CA GLN A 11 2.99 -2.57 17.66
C GLN A 11 4.48 -2.21 17.56
N MET A 12 4.87 -1.06 18.03
CA MET A 12 6.26 -0.62 18.08
C MET A 12 7.18 -1.60 18.86
N ASP A 13 6.65 -2.23 19.91
CA ASP A 13 7.42 -3.22 20.68
C ASP A 13 7.69 -4.50 19.89
N VAL A 14 6.71 -4.95 19.10
CA VAL A 14 6.90 -6.11 18.21
C VAL A 14 7.93 -5.78 17.14
N LEU A 15 7.88 -4.58 16.58
CA LEU A 15 8.87 -4.11 15.62
C LEU A 15 10.28 -4.14 16.21
N LYS A 16 10.50 -3.54 17.38
CA LYS A 16 11.80 -3.52 18.07
C LYS A 16 12.30 -4.95 18.37
N LYS A 17 11.39 -5.84 18.77
CA LYS A 17 11.71 -7.26 18.98
C LYS A 17 12.18 -7.93 17.69
N VAL A 18 11.45 -7.75 16.59
CA VAL A 18 11.80 -8.32 15.27
C VAL A 18 13.13 -7.75 14.77
N MET A 19 13.34 -6.43 14.88
CA MET A 19 14.60 -5.79 14.54
C MET A 19 15.78 -6.39 15.31
N GLY A 20 15.61 -6.64 16.61
CA GLY A 20 16.65 -7.26 17.45
C GLY A 20 16.95 -8.73 17.11
N GLN A 21 16.04 -9.43 16.42
CA GLN A 21 16.22 -10.82 15.98
C GLN A 21 16.83 -10.94 14.58
N GLN A 22 16.85 -9.85 13.81
CA GLN A 22 17.39 -9.88 12.44
C GLN A 22 18.93 -9.87 12.44
N LYS A 23 19.52 -10.72 11.58
CA LYS A 23 20.96 -10.67 11.29
C LYS A 23 21.32 -9.56 10.30
N ALA A 24 20.39 -9.22 9.41
CA ALA A 24 20.54 -8.10 8.49
C ALA A 24 20.42 -6.77 9.23
N LYS A 25 21.23 -5.78 8.84
CA LYS A 25 21.16 -4.45 9.43
C LYS A 25 19.86 -3.76 9.02
N VAL A 26 19.09 -3.30 10.00
CA VAL A 26 17.90 -2.47 9.78
C VAL A 26 18.32 -1.01 9.76
N LEU A 27 17.84 -0.25 8.78
CA LEU A 27 18.16 1.17 8.60
C LEU A 27 16.87 2.00 8.57
N THR A 28 16.83 3.08 9.37
CA THR A 28 15.72 4.05 9.39
C THR A 28 16.24 5.45 9.70
N GLY A 29 16.72 6.16 8.69
CA GLY A 29 17.41 7.44 8.87
C GLY A 29 16.50 8.62 9.22
N ASN A 30 15.17 8.45 9.17
CA ASN A 30 14.21 9.53 9.38
C ASN A 30 13.12 9.24 10.40
N VAL A 31 13.29 8.22 11.25
CA VAL A 31 12.32 7.85 12.31
C VAL A 31 12.94 8.05 13.69
N TYR A 32 12.29 8.85 14.52
CA TYR A 32 12.78 9.23 15.86
C TYR A 32 11.74 8.98 16.93
N ALA A 33 12.19 8.43 18.05
CA ALA A 33 11.38 8.26 19.26
C ALA A 33 10.98 9.61 19.89
N PRO A 34 10.01 9.63 20.82
CA PRO A 34 9.58 10.85 21.50
C PRO A 34 10.70 11.63 22.20
N ASP A 35 11.74 10.94 22.67
CA ASP A 35 12.93 11.53 23.28
C ASP A 35 13.97 12.04 22.26
N GLY A 36 13.71 11.90 20.96
CA GLY A 36 14.58 12.30 19.88
C GLY A 36 15.64 11.26 19.49
N THR A 37 15.65 10.09 20.11
CA THR A 37 16.57 9.01 19.71
C THR A 37 16.16 8.39 18.39
N PRO A 38 17.08 8.09 17.45
CA PRO A 38 16.75 7.37 16.23
C PRO A 38 16.23 5.96 16.52
N LEU A 39 15.25 5.48 15.74
CA LEU A 39 14.76 4.11 15.84
C LEU A 39 15.85 3.09 15.48
N ALA A 40 16.65 3.39 14.46
CA ALA A 40 17.81 2.62 14.06
C ALA A 40 18.84 3.52 13.34
N ASP A 41 19.98 2.96 12.95
CA ASP A 41 20.96 3.68 12.15
C ASP A 41 20.37 4.13 10.81
N GLY A 42 20.70 5.33 10.34
CA GLY A 42 20.24 5.83 9.04
C GLY A 42 21.05 5.28 7.86
N TYR A 43 22.24 4.76 8.09
CA TYR A 43 23.12 4.25 7.06
C TYR A 43 24.07 3.16 7.57
N THR A 44 24.68 2.45 6.62
CA THR A 44 25.81 1.57 6.87
C THR A 44 26.81 1.63 5.72
N ILE A 45 28.07 1.26 5.98
CA ILE A 45 29.10 1.13 4.93
C ILE A 45 29.53 -0.34 4.88
N ILE A 46 29.36 -0.95 3.72
CA ILE A 46 29.72 -2.34 3.44
C ILE A 46 31.00 -2.34 2.60
N LYS A 47 31.95 -3.23 2.93
CA LYS A 47 33.15 -3.45 2.13
C LYS A 47 33.00 -4.74 1.33
N LYS A 48 33.21 -4.67 0.01
CA LYS A 48 33.28 -5.82 -0.89
C LYS A 48 34.63 -5.77 -1.60
N GLY A 49 35.57 -6.58 -1.12
CA GLY A 49 36.98 -6.43 -1.52
C GLY A 49 37.51 -5.05 -1.14
N THR A 50 37.96 -4.28 -2.13
CA THR A 50 38.41 -2.89 -1.94
C THR A 50 37.36 -1.84 -2.13
N VAL A 51 36.17 -2.22 -2.62
CA VAL A 51 35.04 -1.30 -2.86
C VAL A 51 34.26 -1.04 -1.57
N LYS A 52 33.96 0.22 -1.29
CA LYS A 52 33.15 0.66 -0.16
C LYS A 52 31.76 1.11 -0.66
N ILE A 53 30.73 0.51 -0.15
CA ILE A 53 29.33 0.75 -0.54
C ILE A 53 28.60 1.39 0.63
N GLY A 54 28.15 2.64 0.46
CA GLY A 54 27.26 3.31 1.40
C GLY A 54 25.81 2.89 1.12
N VAL A 55 25.10 2.52 2.16
CA VAL A 55 23.66 2.18 2.07
C VAL A 55 22.90 3.09 3.04
N ILE A 56 21.92 3.83 2.53
CA ILE A 56 21.05 4.73 3.31
C ILE A 56 19.64 4.17 3.29
N GLY A 57 18.98 4.08 4.44
CA GLY A 57 17.59 3.59 4.55
C GLY A 57 16.65 4.68 5.05
N MET A 58 15.53 4.89 4.34
CA MET A 58 14.47 5.82 4.70
C MET A 58 13.08 5.20 4.52
N VAL A 59 12.11 5.80 5.18
CA VAL A 59 10.68 5.44 5.03
C VAL A 59 9.87 6.68 4.67
N THR A 60 8.76 6.50 3.95
CA THR A 60 7.85 7.63 3.63
C THR A 60 7.35 8.33 4.90
N PRO A 61 7.31 9.66 4.95
CA PRO A 61 6.80 10.39 6.10
C PRO A 61 5.29 10.16 6.32
N ASN A 62 4.58 9.62 5.32
CA ASN A 62 3.15 9.39 5.38
C ASN A 62 2.75 8.22 6.30
N ILE A 63 3.69 7.42 6.80
CA ILE A 63 3.39 6.38 7.80
C ILE A 63 2.69 6.96 9.05
N ILE A 64 2.93 8.21 9.40
CA ILE A 64 2.23 8.89 10.50
C ILE A 64 0.72 8.99 10.22
N ARG A 65 0.29 9.11 8.95
CA ARG A 65 -1.13 9.17 8.58
C ARG A 65 -1.82 7.83 8.76
N TRP A 66 -1.14 6.76 8.34
CA TRP A 66 -1.74 5.42 8.30
C TRP A 66 -1.64 4.71 9.65
N ASP A 67 -0.69 5.09 10.46
CA ASP A 67 -0.36 4.38 11.70
C ASP A 67 -0.23 5.32 12.91
N ALA A 68 -1.01 6.40 12.89
CA ALA A 68 -0.97 7.48 13.88
C ALA A 68 -1.01 6.98 15.34
N LYS A 69 -1.86 5.97 15.61
CA LYS A 69 -2.02 5.41 16.97
C LYS A 69 -0.74 4.72 17.47
N ASN A 70 -0.06 3.96 16.62
CA ASN A 70 1.16 3.24 16.99
C ASN A 70 2.41 4.15 16.99
N LEU A 71 2.31 5.30 16.33
CA LEU A 71 3.36 6.31 16.19
C LEU A 71 3.08 7.56 17.03
N GLU A 72 2.20 7.47 18.03
CA GLU A 72 1.92 8.60 18.91
C GLU A 72 3.20 9.06 19.64
N GLY A 73 3.52 10.36 19.50
CA GLY A 73 4.74 10.96 19.99
C GLY A 73 6.01 10.70 19.18
N TRP A 74 5.98 9.80 18.18
CA TRP A 74 7.10 9.57 17.28
C TRP A 74 7.17 10.66 16.21
N LYS A 75 8.37 10.90 15.70
CA LYS A 75 8.63 11.87 14.65
C LYS A 75 9.21 11.17 13.42
N VAL A 76 8.60 11.42 12.27
CA VAL A 76 9.14 10.99 10.97
C VAL A 76 9.47 12.26 10.19
N THR A 77 10.77 12.46 9.92
CA THR A 77 11.28 13.66 9.25
C THR A 77 11.32 13.49 7.73
N ASN A 78 11.56 14.58 7.02
CA ASN A 78 11.64 14.55 5.55
C ASN A 78 12.84 13.70 5.08
N PRO A 79 12.62 12.68 4.25
CA PRO A 79 13.67 11.78 3.76
C PRO A 79 14.76 12.47 2.94
N VAL A 80 14.42 13.54 2.20
CA VAL A 80 15.38 14.30 1.41
C VAL A 80 16.37 15.01 2.33
N ASP A 81 15.88 15.71 3.35
CA ASP A 81 16.72 16.45 4.30
C ASP A 81 17.64 15.50 5.07
N GLU A 82 17.13 14.37 5.52
CA GLU A 82 17.94 13.38 6.26
C GLU A 82 18.95 12.68 5.34
N SER A 83 18.56 12.36 4.10
CA SER A 83 19.49 11.79 3.11
C SER A 83 20.64 12.76 2.84
N ARG A 84 20.37 14.06 2.67
CA ARG A 84 21.39 15.08 2.48
C ARG A 84 22.39 15.10 3.63
N LYS A 85 21.94 15.13 4.87
CA LYS A 85 22.82 15.12 6.06
C LYS A 85 23.73 13.88 6.09
N ILE A 86 23.17 12.73 5.74
CA ILE A 86 23.94 11.48 5.72
C ILE A 86 24.92 11.47 4.55
N ILE A 87 24.51 11.88 3.34
CA ILE A 87 25.37 11.97 2.16
C ILE A 87 26.56 12.86 2.43
N ASP A 88 26.36 14.05 2.98
CA ASP A 88 27.44 14.97 3.32
C ASP A 88 28.44 14.38 4.32
N LYS A 89 27.99 13.50 5.19
CA LYS A 89 28.85 12.81 6.15
C LYS A 89 29.68 11.68 5.53
N ILE A 90 29.13 10.94 4.53
CA ILE A 90 29.74 9.69 4.07
C ILE A 90 30.23 9.70 2.61
N LYS A 91 29.88 10.67 1.77
CA LYS A 91 30.17 10.69 0.33
C LYS A 91 31.66 10.52 -0.01
N ASP A 92 32.55 11.06 0.82
CA ASP A 92 34.01 10.94 0.62
C ASP A 92 34.57 9.62 1.17
N GLN A 93 33.76 8.80 1.83
CA GLN A 93 34.16 7.54 2.45
C GLN A 93 33.73 6.32 1.65
N VAL A 94 32.91 6.49 0.61
CA VAL A 94 32.30 5.42 -0.18
C VAL A 94 32.58 5.58 -1.67
N ASP A 95 32.59 4.49 -2.40
CA ASP A 95 32.76 4.42 -3.84
C ASP A 95 31.43 4.30 -4.59
N VAL A 96 30.43 3.71 -3.91
CA VAL A 96 29.05 3.50 -4.42
C VAL A 96 28.07 3.94 -3.34
N LEU A 97 27.00 4.64 -3.71
CA LEU A 97 25.96 5.06 -2.80
C LEU A 97 24.60 4.49 -3.22
N ILE A 98 23.97 3.72 -2.33
CA ILE A 98 22.69 3.05 -2.56
C ILE A 98 21.66 3.56 -1.57
N GLY A 99 20.49 3.97 -2.06
CA GLY A 99 19.28 4.22 -1.27
C GLY A 99 18.39 2.97 -1.18
N VAL A 100 17.93 2.61 0.01
CA VAL A 100 16.93 1.57 0.24
C VAL A 100 15.73 2.25 0.89
N MET A 101 14.72 2.58 0.08
CA MET A 101 13.65 3.49 0.44
C MET A 101 12.30 2.78 0.43
N HIS A 102 11.59 2.78 1.56
CA HIS A 102 10.21 2.33 1.58
C HIS A 102 9.28 3.50 1.21
N MET A 103 9.25 3.82 -0.08
CA MET A 103 8.49 4.91 -0.71
C MET A 103 8.13 4.54 -2.13
N ASP A 104 6.95 4.98 -2.60
CA ASP A 104 6.57 4.89 -4.01
C ASP A 104 7.49 5.75 -4.90
N THR A 105 7.41 5.57 -6.19
CA THR A 105 8.12 6.37 -7.19
C THR A 105 7.72 7.82 -7.11
N GLU A 106 6.41 8.10 -7.10
CA GLU A 106 5.86 9.45 -7.00
C GLU A 106 5.56 9.83 -5.55
N ASN A 107 5.52 11.14 -5.26
CA ASN A 107 5.10 11.58 -3.94
C ASN A 107 3.60 11.36 -3.72
N GLU A 108 3.23 11.10 -2.47
CA GLU A 108 1.87 10.85 -2.06
C GLU A 108 1.30 12.03 -1.30
N TYR A 109 0.01 12.31 -1.51
CA TYR A 109 -0.72 13.42 -0.86
C TYR A 109 -0.08 14.80 -1.07
N GLY A 110 0.72 14.99 -2.12
CA GLY A 110 1.45 16.23 -2.38
C GLY A 110 2.54 16.55 -1.36
N VAL A 111 3.01 15.55 -0.61
CA VAL A 111 4.06 15.72 0.40
C VAL A 111 5.43 15.58 -0.27
N TYR A 112 6.17 16.66 -0.40
CA TYR A 112 7.53 16.65 -0.92
C TYR A 112 8.45 15.74 -0.10
N GLY A 113 9.21 14.88 -0.79
CA GLY A 113 10.11 13.90 -0.19
C GLY A 113 9.43 12.59 0.21
N SER A 114 8.13 12.39 -0.08
CA SER A 114 7.45 11.12 0.16
C SER A 114 7.61 10.11 -0.98
N GLY A 115 8.18 10.52 -2.12
CA GLY A 115 8.48 9.67 -3.26
C GLY A 115 9.97 9.64 -3.61
N VAL A 116 10.43 8.53 -4.22
CA VAL A 116 11.86 8.38 -4.61
C VAL A 116 12.27 9.34 -5.72
N THR A 117 11.32 9.85 -6.52
CA THR A 117 11.58 10.87 -7.55
C THR A 117 12.12 12.16 -6.92
N ASP A 118 11.54 12.58 -5.81
CA ASP A 118 12.02 13.76 -5.08
C ASP A 118 13.46 13.55 -4.57
N LEU A 119 13.74 12.34 -4.02
CA LEU A 119 15.08 12.00 -3.54
C LEU A 119 16.11 11.97 -4.67
N ALA A 120 15.80 11.31 -5.78
CA ALA A 120 16.71 11.21 -6.93
C ALA A 120 17.04 12.59 -7.52
N ASN A 121 16.04 13.49 -7.59
CA ASN A 121 16.25 14.85 -8.05
C ASN A 121 17.08 15.70 -7.06
N ALA A 122 16.82 15.56 -5.78
CA ALA A 122 17.50 16.34 -4.74
C ALA A 122 18.89 15.77 -4.37
N CYS A 123 19.12 14.46 -4.54
CA CYS A 123 20.32 13.74 -4.11
C CYS A 123 20.95 12.93 -5.28
N PRO A 124 21.49 13.61 -6.33
CA PRO A 124 22.06 12.93 -7.51
C PRO A 124 23.36 12.17 -7.20
N GLU A 125 23.84 12.21 -5.97
CA GLU A 125 24.96 11.41 -5.49
C GLU A 125 24.61 9.92 -5.32
N PHE A 126 23.33 9.57 -5.23
CA PHE A 126 22.94 8.17 -5.28
C PHE A 126 23.28 7.56 -6.63
N ASP A 127 23.90 6.40 -6.60
CA ASP A 127 24.07 5.57 -7.79
C ASP A 127 22.80 4.79 -8.11
N VAL A 128 22.18 4.23 -7.06
CA VAL A 128 20.97 3.42 -7.16
C VAL A 128 20.02 3.77 -6.02
N ILE A 129 18.72 3.86 -6.31
CA ILE A 129 17.66 3.87 -5.29
C ILE A 129 16.77 2.66 -5.53
N VAL A 130 16.64 1.80 -4.52
CA VAL A 130 15.67 0.72 -4.46
C VAL A 130 14.44 1.23 -3.73
N GLY A 131 13.37 1.48 -4.47
CA GLY A 131 12.07 1.89 -3.97
C GLY A 131 11.20 0.71 -3.54
N GLY A 132 10.03 1.01 -3.01
CA GLY A 132 9.01 0.04 -2.61
C GLY A 132 7.71 0.79 -2.25
N HIS A 133 6.75 0.14 -1.60
CA HIS A 133 5.48 0.72 -1.19
C HIS A 133 4.44 0.85 -2.32
N GLY A 134 4.82 1.35 -3.50
CA GLY A 134 3.90 1.53 -4.65
C GLY A 134 3.45 0.22 -5.30
N HIS A 135 4.08 -0.91 -4.94
CA HIS A 135 3.80 -2.24 -5.50
C HIS A 135 3.94 -2.29 -7.04
N ARG A 136 4.78 -1.42 -7.59
CA ARG A 136 5.01 -1.31 -9.04
C ARG A 136 6.18 -2.20 -9.46
N SER A 137 6.20 -2.60 -10.72
CA SER A 137 7.38 -3.21 -11.33
C SER A 137 8.11 -2.16 -12.14
N ILE A 138 9.15 -1.59 -11.57
CA ILE A 138 10.03 -0.60 -12.22
C ILE A 138 11.40 -1.23 -12.35
N PRO A 139 11.70 -1.85 -13.50
CA PRO A 139 12.95 -2.57 -13.67
C PRO A 139 14.16 -1.64 -13.85
N ASN A 140 13.94 -0.47 -14.48
CA ASN A 140 15.03 0.43 -14.86
C ASN A 140 14.47 1.82 -15.18
N MET A 141 14.59 2.76 -14.26
CA MET A 141 14.19 4.16 -14.46
C MET A 141 15.36 5.06 -14.10
N MET A 142 15.75 5.93 -15.01
CA MET A 142 16.79 6.93 -14.75
C MET A 142 16.15 8.27 -14.40
N ILE A 143 16.45 8.77 -13.20
CA ILE A 143 15.99 10.09 -12.72
C ILE A 143 17.23 10.85 -12.28
N ASN A 144 17.51 12.00 -12.92
CA ASN A 144 18.66 12.86 -12.60
C ASN A 144 19.99 12.07 -12.42
N ASN A 145 20.27 11.13 -13.34
CA ASN A 145 21.42 10.22 -13.32
C ASN A 145 21.44 9.21 -12.15
N VAL A 146 20.32 8.97 -11.46
CA VAL A 146 20.17 7.95 -10.44
C VAL A 146 19.34 6.80 -11.04
N LEU A 147 19.83 5.56 -10.91
CA LEU A 147 19.05 4.37 -11.28
C LEU A 147 18.01 4.08 -10.19
N VAL A 148 16.74 4.16 -10.54
CA VAL A 148 15.61 3.83 -9.65
C VAL A 148 15.01 2.50 -10.07
N VAL A 149 14.82 1.60 -9.09
CA VAL A 149 14.19 0.28 -9.28
C VAL A 149 13.13 0.04 -8.21
N GLU A 150 12.05 -0.64 -8.57
CA GLU A 150 11.02 -1.09 -7.63
C GLU A 150 10.49 -2.47 -8.02
N ASN A 151 10.20 -3.29 -7.02
CA ASN A 151 9.63 -4.62 -7.19
C ASN A 151 8.13 -4.62 -6.89
N LYS A 152 7.39 -5.52 -7.56
CA LYS A 152 6.03 -5.86 -7.16
C LYS A 152 5.99 -6.42 -5.74
N ASN A 153 4.84 -6.25 -5.11
CA ASN A 153 4.56 -6.82 -3.79
C ASN A 153 4.56 -8.36 -3.79
N ALA A 154 4.51 -8.92 -2.60
CA ALA A 154 4.43 -10.37 -2.35
C ALA A 154 5.55 -11.22 -2.98
N GLY A 155 6.70 -10.60 -3.27
CA GLY A 155 7.84 -11.31 -3.88
C GLY A 155 7.61 -11.73 -5.33
N ALA A 156 6.65 -11.12 -6.04
CA ALA A 156 6.35 -11.48 -7.42
C ALA A 156 7.51 -11.19 -8.38
N THR A 157 8.34 -10.20 -8.05
CA THR A 157 9.55 -9.86 -8.82
C THR A 157 10.76 -9.69 -7.90
N LEU A 158 11.95 -9.87 -8.46
CA LEU A 158 13.27 -9.59 -7.86
C LEU A 158 14.07 -8.70 -8.82
N SER A 159 14.56 -7.55 -8.35
CA SER A 159 15.47 -6.73 -9.16
C SER A 159 16.88 -7.29 -9.07
N GLU A 160 17.47 -7.61 -10.22
CA GLU A 160 18.90 -7.84 -10.37
C GLU A 160 19.54 -6.53 -10.83
N ILE A 161 20.51 -6.02 -10.06
CA ILE A 161 21.13 -4.71 -10.29
C ILE A 161 22.64 -4.90 -10.46
N HIS A 162 23.17 -4.43 -11.58
CA HIS A 162 24.60 -4.43 -11.86
C HIS A 162 25.16 -3.00 -11.82
N VAL A 163 26.17 -2.79 -10.98
CA VAL A 163 26.91 -1.53 -10.91
C VAL A 163 28.33 -1.78 -11.41
N TYR A 164 28.71 -1.12 -12.50
CA TYR A 164 30.03 -1.27 -13.14
C TYR A 164 30.97 -0.20 -12.64
N LEU A 165 32.16 -0.63 -12.22
CA LEU A 165 33.15 0.23 -11.60
C LEU A 165 34.47 0.23 -12.37
N GLU A 166 35.09 1.41 -12.51
CA GLU A 166 36.46 1.56 -12.99
C GLU A 166 37.36 2.08 -11.88
N ARG A 167 38.54 1.51 -11.78
CA ARG A 167 39.57 1.98 -10.84
C ARG A 167 40.29 3.19 -11.43
N GLN A 168 40.26 4.29 -10.72
CA GLN A 168 40.91 5.54 -11.13
C GLN A 168 42.42 5.50 -10.77
N LEU A 169 43.18 6.44 -11.34
CA LEU A 169 44.61 6.55 -11.10
C LEU A 169 44.96 6.88 -9.64
N ASP A 170 44.10 7.52 -8.92
CA ASP A 170 44.23 7.81 -7.48
C ASP A 170 43.85 6.62 -6.58
N GLY A 171 43.51 5.48 -7.19
CA GLY A 171 43.15 4.25 -6.50
C GLY A 171 41.69 4.14 -6.06
N LYS A 172 40.88 5.19 -6.25
CA LYS A 172 39.43 5.20 -5.97
C LYS A 172 38.68 4.44 -7.04
N TRP A 173 37.50 3.95 -6.69
CA TRP A 173 36.55 3.39 -7.64
C TRP A 173 35.54 4.46 -8.09
N LYS A 174 35.16 4.41 -9.37
CA LYS A 174 34.14 5.26 -9.96
C LYS A 174 33.09 4.42 -10.64
N VAL A 175 31.83 4.69 -10.37
CA VAL A 175 30.68 4.07 -11.09
C VAL A 175 30.66 4.62 -12.51
N VAL A 176 30.74 3.73 -13.51
CA VAL A 176 30.75 4.09 -14.93
C VAL A 176 29.46 3.67 -15.65
N ASN A 177 28.77 2.65 -15.15
CA ASN A 177 27.47 2.23 -15.67
C ASN A 177 26.64 1.52 -14.60
N ARG A 178 25.33 1.50 -14.80
CA ARG A 178 24.35 0.78 -13.97
C ARG A 178 23.29 0.18 -14.88
N THR A 179 22.92 -1.06 -14.65
CA THR A 179 21.82 -1.75 -15.34
C THR A 179 20.98 -2.52 -14.34
N SER A 180 19.71 -2.73 -14.65
CA SER A 180 18.83 -3.51 -13.81
C SER A 180 17.70 -4.14 -14.62
N GLU A 181 17.23 -5.28 -14.16
CA GLU A 181 16.04 -5.96 -14.65
C GLU A 181 15.22 -6.53 -13.49
N ASN A 182 13.93 -6.73 -13.71
CA ASN A 182 13.02 -7.38 -12.76
C ASN A 182 12.73 -8.80 -13.21
N LEU A 183 13.31 -9.77 -12.52
CA LEU A 183 13.10 -11.19 -12.73
C LEU A 183 11.72 -11.61 -12.19
N GLN A 184 10.99 -12.45 -12.95
CA GLN A 184 9.71 -12.99 -12.51
C GLN A 184 9.95 -14.22 -11.62
N ILE A 185 9.67 -14.12 -10.32
CA ILE A 185 9.98 -15.19 -9.37
C ILE A 185 9.26 -16.51 -9.69
N LYS A 186 8.07 -16.44 -10.28
CA LYS A 186 7.32 -17.63 -10.73
C LYS A 186 8.06 -18.50 -11.77
N GLU A 187 9.11 -17.98 -12.39
CA GLU A 187 9.93 -18.69 -13.38
C GLU A 187 11.08 -19.50 -12.77
N TYR A 188 11.24 -19.39 -11.45
CA TYR A 188 12.29 -20.07 -10.70
C TYR A 188 11.71 -21.15 -9.80
N GLU A 189 12.41 -22.28 -9.70
CA GLU A 189 12.06 -23.36 -8.76
C GLU A 189 12.34 -22.91 -7.31
N PRO A 190 11.44 -23.25 -6.37
CA PRO A 190 11.67 -22.96 -4.95
C PRO A 190 12.93 -23.67 -4.41
N ASP A 191 13.67 -22.98 -3.56
CA ASP A 191 14.78 -23.58 -2.83
C ASP A 191 14.28 -24.72 -1.94
N PRO A 192 14.79 -25.97 -2.10
CA PRO A 192 14.26 -27.13 -1.37
C PRO A 192 14.55 -27.09 0.15
N GLU A 193 15.64 -26.48 0.57
CA GLU A 193 15.99 -26.35 1.99
C GLU A 193 15.07 -25.35 2.69
N LEU A 194 14.86 -24.18 2.08
CA LEU A 194 13.92 -23.18 2.58
C LEU A 194 12.48 -23.70 2.56
N THR A 195 12.09 -24.43 1.52
CA THR A 195 10.76 -25.06 1.43
C THR A 195 10.55 -26.03 2.59
N ALA A 196 11.52 -26.89 2.87
CA ALA A 196 11.44 -27.83 3.99
C ALA A 196 11.38 -27.12 5.35
N LEU A 197 12.16 -26.05 5.53
CA LEU A 197 12.17 -25.25 6.75
C LEU A 197 10.82 -24.56 7.00
N LEU A 198 10.17 -24.08 5.95
CA LEU A 198 8.91 -23.33 6.02
C LEU A 198 7.66 -24.21 6.04
N ALA A 199 7.76 -25.49 5.60
CA ALA A 199 6.63 -26.40 5.47
C ALA A 199 5.76 -26.55 6.73
N PRO A 200 6.28 -26.62 7.96
CA PRO A 200 5.44 -26.71 9.17
C PRO A 200 4.57 -25.46 9.39
N TYR A 201 5.09 -24.28 9.04
CA TYR A 201 4.37 -23.02 9.17
C TYR A 201 3.31 -22.87 8.08
N ASP A 202 3.65 -23.24 6.85
CA ASP A 202 2.73 -23.22 5.70
C ASP A 202 1.56 -24.18 5.93
N THR A 203 1.84 -25.40 6.37
CA THR A 203 0.80 -26.40 6.70
C THR A 203 -0.15 -25.87 7.75
N ARG A 204 0.38 -25.36 8.87
CA ARG A 204 -0.44 -24.81 9.95
C ARG A 204 -1.27 -23.60 9.49
N ALA A 205 -0.70 -22.71 8.67
CA ALA A 205 -1.43 -21.56 8.14
C ALA A 205 -2.58 -21.98 7.22
N LYS A 206 -2.36 -22.99 6.36
CA LYS A 206 -3.38 -23.55 5.49
C LYS A 206 -4.50 -24.25 6.26
N GLU A 207 -4.16 -25.05 7.27
CA GLU A 207 -5.12 -25.69 8.16
C GLU A 207 -5.98 -24.68 8.90
N ASP A 208 -5.37 -23.61 9.44
CA ASP A 208 -6.11 -22.54 10.11
C ASP A 208 -7.01 -21.77 9.14
N ALA A 209 -6.54 -21.48 7.93
CA ALA A 209 -7.30 -20.76 6.93
C ALA A 209 -8.60 -21.46 6.51
N VAL A 210 -8.60 -22.78 6.44
CA VAL A 210 -9.79 -23.56 6.04
C VAL A 210 -10.70 -23.93 7.22
N THR A 211 -10.41 -23.46 8.44
CA THR A 211 -11.24 -23.71 9.62
C THR A 211 -12.65 -23.17 9.40
N PRO A 212 -13.70 -24.00 9.51
CA PRO A 212 -15.08 -23.53 9.43
C PRO A 212 -15.42 -22.57 10.57
N ILE A 213 -16.12 -21.47 10.26
CA ILE A 213 -16.55 -20.46 11.22
C ILE A 213 -18.06 -20.18 11.16
N GLY A 214 -18.75 -20.67 10.13
CA GLY A 214 -20.18 -20.45 9.95
C GLY A 214 -20.72 -21.15 8.72
N GLU A 215 -21.97 -20.85 8.40
CA GLU A 215 -22.67 -21.34 7.22
C GLU A 215 -23.52 -20.21 6.61
N LEU A 216 -23.35 -19.96 5.32
CA LEU A 216 -24.19 -19.05 4.54
C LEU A 216 -25.33 -19.85 3.91
N LYS A 217 -26.58 -19.49 4.23
CA LYS A 217 -27.80 -20.09 3.69
C LYS A 217 -28.47 -19.14 2.69
N GLY A 218 -29.11 -19.68 1.70
CA GLY A 218 -29.86 -18.93 0.69
C GLY A 218 -29.16 -18.92 -0.65
N GLY A 219 -28.20 -18.05 -0.84
CA GLY A 219 -27.45 -17.92 -2.10
C GLY A 219 -26.10 -17.24 -1.87
N ASP A 220 -25.33 -17.11 -2.95
CA ASP A 220 -24.09 -16.37 -2.96
C ASP A 220 -24.35 -14.88 -2.68
N LEU A 221 -23.46 -14.20 -1.94
CA LEU A 221 -23.64 -12.77 -1.61
C LEU A 221 -23.35 -11.84 -2.77
N ALA A 222 -22.59 -12.27 -3.78
CA ALA A 222 -22.44 -11.55 -5.04
C ALA A 222 -22.70 -12.50 -6.21
N PRO A 223 -23.38 -12.05 -7.26
CA PRO A 223 -23.54 -12.83 -8.48
C PRO A 223 -22.19 -13.07 -9.17
N GLU A 224 -22.16 -13.97 -10.16
CA GLU A 224 -21.00 -14.12 -11.02
C GLU A 224 -20.76 -12.84 -11.83
N ASN A 225 -19.50 -12.57 -12.12
CA ASN A 225 -19.12 -11.41 -12.89
C ASN A 225 -19.59 -11.55 -14.36
N GLU A 226 -20.28 -10.56 -14.88
CA GLU A 226 -20.67 -10.52 -16.29
C GLU A 226 -19.47 -10.26 -17.21
N ILE A 227 -18.48 -9.54 -16.69
CA ILE A 227 -17.24 -9.22 -17.38
C ILE A 227 -16.07 -9.81 -16.60
N ASP A 228 -15.22 -10.56 -17.28
CA ASP A 228 -14.01 -11.14 -16.67
C ASP A 228 -13.17 -10.05 -16.00
N CYS A 229 -12.67 -10.34 -14.80
CA CYS A 229 -11.85 -9.44 -13.98
C CYS A 229 -12.54 -8.16 -13.46
N LEU A 230 -13.86 -8.02 -13.64
CA LEU A 230 -14.65 -6.93 -13.09
C LEU A 230 -15.67 -7.47 -12.09
N PRO A 231 -15.47 -7.28 -10.76
CA PRO A 231 -16.44 -7.71 -9.76
C PRO A 231 -17.81 -7.08 -9.99
N GLN A 232 -18.86 -7.89 -9.96
CA GLN A 232 -20.23 -7.40 -10.16
C GLN A 232 -20.61 -6.34 -9.11
N ALA A 233 -20.11 -6.46 -7.88
CA ALA A 233 -20.31 -5.50 -6.81
C ALA A 233 -19.69 -4.10 -7.07
N MET A 234 -18.91 -3.91 -8.14
CA MET A 234 -18.43 -2.58 -8.56
C MET A 234 -19.39 -1.87 -9.53
N VAL A 235 -20.36 -2.58 -10.09
CA VAL A 235 -21.26 -2.04 -11.12
C VAL A 235 -22.73 -2.14 -10.74
N GLN A 236 -23.04 -2.89 -9.68
CA GLN A 236 -24.38 -2.97 -9.12
C GLN A 236 -24.34 -3.19 -7.60
N ASP A 237 -25.45 -2.92 -6.96
CA ASP A 237 -25.66 -3.26 -5.56
C ASP A 237 -25.70 -4.78 -5.37
N THR A 238 -25.09 -5.26 -4.28
CA THR A 238 -24.97 -6.70 -3.99
C THR A 238 -25.08 -6.97 -2.50
N ALA A 239 -25.68 -8.13 -2.16
CA ALA A 239 -25.77 -8.59 -0.78
C ALA A 239 -24.39 -8.72 -0.07
N LEU A 240 -23.30 -8.74 -0.81
CA LEU A 240 -21.94 -8.73 -0.24
C LEU A 240 -21.61 -7.39 0.41
N LEU A 241 -21.89 -6.28 -0.28
CA LEU A 241 -21.66 -4.94 0.26
C LEU A 241 -22.67 -4.61 1.36
N ASP A 242 -23.94 -5.05 1.20
CA ASP A 242 -24.97 -4.91 2.24
C ASP A 242 -24.54 -5.64 3.51
N PHE A 243 -24.05 -6.88 3.41
CA PHE A 243 -23.58 -7.66 4.55
C PHE A 243 -22.46 -6.94 5.31
N ILE A 244 -21.47 -6.40 4.61
CA ILE A 244 -20.37 -5.65 5.26
C ILE A 244 -20.92 -4.41 5.96
N ASN A 245 -21.77 -3.64 5.28
CA ASN A 245 -22.39 -2.43 5.82
C ASN A 245 -23.28 -2.73 7.02
N GLU A 246 -24.12 -3.78 6.97
CA GLU A 246 -24.95 -4.20 8.09
C GLU A 246 -24.13 -4.57 9.32
N VAL A 247 -23.02 -5.30 9.14
CA VAL A 247 -22.09 -5.61 10.24
C VAL A 247 -21.52 -4.32 10.85
N GLN A 248 -21.12 -3.34 10.02
CA GLN A 248 -20.61 -2.06 10.50
C GLN A 248 -21.69 -1.29 11.28
N MET A 249 -22.92 -1.24 10.77
CA MET A 249 -24.06 -0.60 11.43
C MET A 249 -24.42 -1.27 12.75
N TYR A 250 -24.40 -2.61 12.79
CA TYR A 250 -24.65 -3.39 14.00
C TYR A 250 -23.69 -3.04 15.14
N TYR A 251 -22.39 -2.97 14.86
CA TYR A 251 -21.38 -2.68 15.89
C TYR A 251 -21.27 -1.21 16.28
N THR A 252 -21.65 -0.29 15.39
CA THR A 252 -21.55 1.15 15.66
C THR A 252 -22.88 1.76 16.12
N GLY A 253 -24.01 1.13 15.79
CA GLY A 253 -25.33 1.75 15.90
C GLY A 253 -25.45 3.00 15.01
N ALA A 254 -24.71 3.08 13.90
CA ALA A 254 -24.83 4.16 12.93
C ALA A 254 -26.10 4.00 12.10
N GLN A 255 -26.64 5.11 11.58
CA GLN A 255 -27.84 5.13 10.72
C GLN A 255 -27.46 4.84 9.26
N VAL A 256 -26.24 5.16 8.86
CA VAL A 256 -25.70 4.98 7.52
C VAL A 256 -24.32 4.34 7.65
N SER A 257 -24.00 3.44 6.74
CA SER A 257 -22.67 2.84 6.61
C SER A 257 -22.14 3.02 5.20
N ALA A 258 -20.82 3.02 5.07
CA ALA A 258 -20.12 3.08 3.78
C ALA A 258 -19.00 2.05 3.77
N THR A 259 -18.87 1.31 2.69
CA THR A 259 -17.80 0.34 2.48
C THR A 259 -17.47 0.15 1.02
N ALA A 260 -16.19 -0.12 0.74
CA ALA A 260 -15.71 -0.47 -0.59
C ALA A 260 -15.28 -1.95 -0.63
N LEU A 261 -15.14 -2.51 -1.82
CA LEU A 261 -14.47 -3.80 -1.99
C LEU A 261 -12.99 -3.68 -1.63
N THR A 262 -12.51 -4.54 -0.77
CA THR A 262 -11.08 -4.59 -0.38
C THR A 262 -10.24 -5.44 -1.31
N SER A 263 -10.87 -6.28 -2.15
CA SER A 263 -10.22 -7.12 -3.14
C SER A 263 -11.09 -7.26 -4.39
N MET A 264 -10.46 -7.29 -5.56
CA MET A 264 -11.12 -7.57 -6.85
C MET A 264 -11.67 -9.00 -6.95
N THR A 265 -11.30 -9.86 -6.00
CA THR A 265 -11.77 -11.25 -5.92
C THR A 265 -12.72 -11.49 -4.75
N SER A 266 -13.20 -10.41 -4.10
CA SER A 266 -14.13 -10.51 -2.98
C SER A 266 -15.41 -11.22 -3.40
N GLN A 267 -15.69 -12.35 -2.72
CA GLN A 267 -16.86 -13.16 -2.93
C GLN A 267 -17.17 -13.97 -1.67
N MET A 268 -18.43 -14.22 -1.39
CA MET A 268 -18.86 -15.18 -0.37
C MET A 268 -19.93 -16.08 -0.96
N ARG A 269 -19.62 -17.36 -1.06
CA ARG A 269 -20.49 -18.39 -1.64
C ARG A 269 -21.33 -19.07 -0.57
N ALA A 270 -22.53 -19.51 -0.94
CA ALA A 270 -23.39 -20.29 -0.08
C ALA A 270 -22.71 -21.60 0.38
N GLY A 271 -23.01 -22.03 1.60
CA GLY A 271 -22.44 -23.22 2.23
C GLY A 271 -21.53 -22.88 3.41
N THR A 272 -20.53 -23.73 3.64
CA THR A 272 -19.59 -23.55 4.75
C THR A 272 -18.72 -22.33 4.56
N ILE A 273 -18.74 -21.41 5.53
CA ILE A 273 -17.86 -20.26 5.60
C ILE A 273 -16.61 -20.63 6.40
N ARG A 274 -15.45 -20.32 5.87
CA ARG A 274 -14.14 -20.56 6.47
C ARG A 274 -13.45 -19.23 6.81
N LYS A 275 -12.41 -19.28 7.62
CA LYS A 275 -11.61 -18.06 7.94
C LYS A 275 -11.08 -17.36 6.69
N CYS A 276 -10.59 -18.11 5.68
CA CYS A 276 -10.10 -17.53 4.44
C CYS A 276 -11.18 -16.80 3.63
N ASP A 277 -12.44 -17.23 3.70
CA ASP A 277 -13.55 -16.57 3.01
C ASP A 277 -13.77 -15.17 3.61
N MET A 278 -13.67 -15.02 4.94
CA MET A 278 -13.73 -13.71 5.59
C MET A 278 -12.55 -12.82 5.20
N ALA A 279 -11.35 -13.39 5.12
CA ALA A 279 -10.16 -12.65 4.69
C ALA A 279 -10.26 -12.20 3.22
N SER A 280 -11.01 -12.88 2.37
CA SER A 280 -11.24 -12.50 0.97
C SER A 280 -12.15 -11.28 0.82
N ILE A 281 -13.11 -11.10 1.73
CA ILE A 281 -14.04 -9.97 1.68
C ILE A 281 -13.55 -8.76 2.48
N TYR A 282 -12.73 -8.97 3.51
CA TYR A 282 -12.12 -7.89 4.29
C TYR A 282 -10.70 -8.26 4.72
N THR A 283 -9.73 -7.85 3.92
CA THR A 283 -8.33 -8.28 4.05
C THR A 283 -7.57 -7.54 5.15
N TYR A 284 -7.96 -6.29 5.45
CA TYR A 284 -7.19 -5.40 6.30
C TYR A 284 -7.80 -5.26 7.70
N GLN A 285 -6.95 -5.18 8.73
CA GLN A 285 -7.37 -4.88 10.10
C GLN A 285 -7.50 -3.37 10.26
N ASN A 286 -8.60 -2.81 9.80
CA ASN A 286 -8.91 -1.40 9.95
C ASN A 286 -9.70 -1.13 11.23
N THR A 287 -9.64 0.10 11.72
CA THR A 287 -10.50 0.56 12.82
C THR A 287 -11.81 1.06 12.24
N LEU A 288 -12.92 0.60 12.83
CA LEU A 288 -14.24 1.10 12.49
C LEU A 288 -14.47 2.46 13.17
N TYR A 289 -14.84 3.47 12.38
CA TYR A 289 -15.15 4.81 12.87
C TYR A 289 -16.64 5.10 12.76
N LYS A 290 -17.18 5.74 13.81
CA LYS A 290 -18.50 6.36 13.77
C LYS A 290 -18.32 7.87 13.74
N LEU A 291 -18.85 8.51 12.70
CA LEU A 291 -18.77 9.94 12.48
C LEU A 291 -20.17 10.57 12.61
N GLN A 292 -20.22 11.79 13.13
CA GLN A 292 -21.43 12.61 13.04
C GLN A 292 -21.28 13.52 11.84
N MET A 293 -22.24 13.43 10.93
CA MET A 293 -22.23 14.17 9.66
C MET A 293 -23.60 14.82 9.41
N THR A 294 -23.58 15.97 8.74
CA THR A 294 -24.82 16.54 8.16
C THR A 294 -25.17 15.83 6.86
N GLY A 295 -26.42 15.91 6.42
CA GLY A 295 -26.83 15.36 5.12
C GLY A 295 -26.03 15.91 3.95
N GLU A 296 -25.63 17.19 3.99
CA GLU A 296 -24.78 17.82 2.98
C GLU A 296 -23.35 17.23 2.97
N GLN A 297 -22.79 16.93 4.14
CA GLN A 297 -21.47 16.27 4.24
C GLN A 297 -21.53 14.83 3.71
N LEU A 298 -22.60 14.09 4.04
CA LEU A 298 -22.83 12.75 3.50
C LEU A 298 -22.95 12.81 1.97
N ARG A 299 -23.75 13.72 1.44
CA ARG A 299 -23.87 13.91 -0.01
C ARG A 299 -22.52 14.16 -0.67
N ARG A 300 -21.70 15.06 -0.12
CA ARG A 300 -20.35 15.32 -0.64
C ARG A 300 -19.45 14.10 -0.60
N PHE A 301 -19.58 13.28 0.43
CA PHE A 301 -18.81 12.03 0.52
C PHE A 301 -19.24 11.05 -0.59
N MET A 302 -20.54 10.90 -0.80
CA MET A 302 -21.07 10.07 -1.88
C MET A 302 -20.60 10.56 -3.26
N GLU A 303 -20.68 11.87 -3.52
CA GLU A 303 -20.18 12.49 -4.75
C GLU A 303 -18.68 12.25 -4.97
N TRP A 304 -17.90 12.34 -3.90
CA TRP A 304 -16.47 12.05 -3.96
C TRP A 304 -16.21 10.58 -4.29
N SER A 305 -16.95 9.66 -3.70
CA SER A 305 -16.88 8.23 -3.99
C SER A 305 -17.24 7.94 -5.45
N ALA A 306 -18.27 8.59 -5.99
CA ALA A 306 -18.72 8.45 -7.37
C ALA A 306 -17.69 8.90 -8.42
N ALA A 307 -16.70 9.72 -8.04
CA ALA A 307 -15.61 10.11 -8.94
C ALA A 307 -14.76 8.92 -9.44
N PHE A 308 -14.97 7.73 -8.90
CA PHE A 308 -14.43 6.48 -9.43
C PHE A 308 -14.91 6.19 -10.86
N PHE A 309 -16.13 6.59 -11.23
CA PHE A 309 -16.65 6.44 -12.57
C PHE A 309 -16.32 7.67 -13.43
N LYS A 310 -15.89 7.44 -14.65
CA LYS A 310 -15.86 8.49 -15.68
C LYS A 310 -17.28 8.81 -16.12
N THR A 311 -17.51 10.07 -16.50
CA THR A 311 -18.79 10.49 -17.07
C THR A 311 -19.07 9.73 -18.36
N TRP A 312 -20.14 8.93 -18.36
CA TRP A 312 -20.58 8.19 -19.53
C TRP A 312 -21.26 9.08 -20.56
N LYS A 313 -21.01 8.83 -21.85
CA LYS A 313 -21.61 9.53 -22.98
C LYS A 313 -22.46 8.59 -23.84
N PRO A 314 -23.52 9.09 -24.50
CA PRO A 314 -24.44 8.25 -25.29
C PRO A 314 -23.83 7.47 -26.45
N ASP A 315 -22.62 7.84 -26.90
CA ASP A 315 -21.86 7.16 -27.95
C ASP A 315 -20.88 6.09 -27.40
N GLU A 316 -20.78 5.96 -26.08
CA GLU A 316 -19.94 4.96 -25.42
C GLU A 316 -20.74 3.67 -25.17
N VAL A 317 -20.12 2.53 -25.46
CA VAL A 317 -20.74 1.20 -25.34
C VAL A 317 -20.87 0.77 -23.89
N THR A 318 -19.99 1.25 -23.02
CA THR A 318 -19.92 0.86 -21.59
C THR A 318 -19.46 2.00 -20.72
N ILE A 319 -19.65 1.84 -19.42
CA ILE A 319 -19.05 2.74 -18.41
C ILE A 319 -17.52 2.52 -18.35
N ALA A 320 -16.81 3.54 -17.88
CA ALA A 320 -15.37 3.49 -17.65
C ALA A 320 -15.03 3.97 -16.25
N PHE A 321 -13.89 3.52 -15.73
CA PHE A 321 -13.38 3.94 -14.42
C PHE A 321 -12.26 4.96 -14.59
N ASP A 322 -12.11 5.84 -13.61
CA ASP A 322 -10.98 6.76 -13.55
C ASP A 322 -9.75 6.02 -13.00
N PRO A 323 -8.66 5.85 -13.78
CA PRO A 323 -7.48 5.11 -13.34
C PRO A 323 -6.72 5.81 -12.20
N SER A 324 -6.97 7.08 -11.94
CA SER A 324 -6.39 7.82 -10.82
C SER A 324 -7.09 7.54 -9.49
N VAL A 325 -8.32 7.02 -9.52
CA VAL A 325 -9.10 6.65 -8.33
C VAL A 325 -8.99 5.14 -8.11
N ARG A 326 -8.53 4.73 -6.95
CA ARG A 326 -8.41 3.31 -6.60
C ARG A 326 -9.79 2.71 -6.33
N TYR A 327 -10.06 1.47 -6.78
CA TYR A 327 -11.35 0.79 -6.59
C TYR A 327 -11.78 0.69 -5.13
N TYR A 328 -10.84 0.54 -4.20
CA TYR A 328 -11.11 0.50 -2.75
C TYR A 328 -11.43 1.88 -2.13
N LEU A 329 -11.56 2.91 -2.94
CA LEU A 329 -12.08 4.24 -2.57
C LEU A 329 -13.49 4.47 -3.11
N TYR A 330 -14.07 3.51 -3.84
CA TYR A 330 -15.45 3.53 -4.27
C TYR A 330 -16.31 2.84 -3.21
N ASP A 331 -16.95 3.64 -2.37
CA ASP A 331 -17.85 3.16 -1.31
C ASP A 331 -19.27 2.98 -1.81
N ALA A 332 -19.89 1.84 -1.46
CA ALA A 332 -21.32 1.65 -1.50
C ALA A 332 -21.92 1.98 -0.12
N PHE A 333 -23.13 2.52 -0.10
CA PHE A 333 -23.77 3.04 1.10
C PHE A 333 -25.02 2.23 1.45
N GLU A 334 -25.18 1.94 2.75
CA GLU A 334 -26.38 1.31 3.31
C GLU A 334 -27.04 2.25 4.34
N GLY A 335 -28.37 2.16 4.50
CA GLY A 335 -29.16 3.05 5.36
C GLY A 335 -29.63 4.33 4.67
N VAL A 336 -29.33 4.51 3.39
CA VAL A 336 -29.86 5.59 2.53
C VAL A 336 -30.27 5.01 1.17
N ASN A 337 -31.31 5.53 0.58
CA ASN A 337 -31.66 5.22 -0.80
C ASN A 337 -31.01 6.24 -1.72
N TYR A 338 -30.26 5.79 -2.71
CA TYR A 338 -29.60 6.66 -3.68
C TYR A 338 -29.59 6.04 -5.08
N GLU A 339 -29.42 6.88 -6.06
CA GLU A 339 -29.23 6.50 -7.45
C GLU A 339 -28.02 7.28 -7.99
N LEU A 340 -27.08 6.56 -8.62
CA LEU A 340 -25.90 7.14 -9.22
C LEU A 340 -26.10 7.32 -10.72
N ASP A 341 -26.19 8.56 -11.18
CA ASP A 341 -26.29 8.92 -12.59
C ASP A 341 -24.89 9.19 -13.18
N VAL A 342 -24.28 8.14 -13.72
CA VAL A 342 -22.94 8.21 -14.32
C VAL A 342 -22.88 9.01 -15.64
N SER A 343 -24.02 9.49 -16.17
CA SER A 343 -24.01 10.39 -17.32
C SER A 343 -23.67 11.84 -16.97
N LYS A 344 -23.59 12.15 -15.67
CA LYS A 344 -23.25 13.47 -15.14
C LYS A 344 -21.84 13.50 -14.59
N GLU A 345 -21.19 14.66 -14.68
CA GLU A 345 -19.90 14.88 -14.06
C GLU A 345 -20.00 14.67 -12.53
N PRO A 346 -18.98 14.01 -11.91
CA PRO A 346 -18.92 13.90 -10.46
C PRO A 346 -18.97 15.28 -9.80
N GLY A 347 -19.86 15.46 -8.81
CA GLY A 347 -20.06 16.74 -8.14
C GLY A 347 -21.52 16.91 -7.69
N PRO A 348 -21.94 18.12 -7.25
CA PRO A 348 -23.25 18.33 -6.63
C PRO A 348 -24.49 17.91 -7.43
N VAL A 349 -24.32 17.41 -8.65
CA VAL A 349 -25.40 17.07 -9.58
C VAL A 349 -25.46 15.60 -9.96
N SER A 350 -24.44 14.78 -9.64
CA SER A 350 -24.39 13.36 -10.02
C SER A 350 -25.37 12.48 -9.22
N TYR A 351 -25.71 12.88 -7.99
CA TYR A 351 -26.76 12.24 -7.19
C TYR A 351 -28.06 13.00 -7.29
N THR A 352 -28.94 12.59 -8.20
CA THR A 352 -30.20 13.29 -8.46
C THR A 352 -31.31 12.96 -7.48
N HIS A 353 -31.22 11.87 -6.71
CA HIS A 353 -32.31 11.42 -5.84
C HIS A 353 -31.80 10.76 -4.56
N LEU A 354 -31.15 11.54 -3.67
CA LEU A 354 -31.00 11.13 -2.28
C LEU A 354 -32.36 11.21 -1.59
N ARG A 355 -33.04 10.09 -1.43
CA ARG A 355 -34.18 9.99 -0.52
C ARG A 355 -33.69 9.33 0.76
N ALA A 356 -33.56 10.11 1.83
CA ALA A 356 -33.44 9.53 3.16
C ALA A 356 -34.69 8.67 3.42
N HIS A 357 -34.54 7.50 3.99
CA HIS A 357 -35.68 6.73 4.50
C HIS A 357 -36.49 7.64 5.46
N GLU A 358 -37.81 7.53 5.49
CA GLU A 358 -38.67 8.35 6.36
C GLU A 358 -38.37 8.24 7.87
N THR A 359 -37.49 7.29 8.26
CA THR A 359 -36.94 7.13 9.64
C THR A 359 -35.77 8.02 9.95
N CYS A 360 -35.20 8.76 8.97
CA CYS A 360 -34.09 9.71 9.17
C CYS A 360 -34.57 11.16 9.37
N ALA A 361 -35.80 11.38 9.85
CA ALA A 361 -36.39 12.70 10.06
C ALA A 361 -35.69 13.56 11.14
N ASP A 362 -34.72 13.01 11.87
CA ASP A 362 -34.00 13.69 12.96
C ASP A 362 -32.56 14.08 12.61
N LEU A 363 -32.18 14.13 11.34
CA LEU A 363 -30.93 14.72 10.88
C LEU A 363 -31.11 16.23 10.64
N VAL A 364 -31.33 16.99 11.71
CA VAL A 364 -31.22 18.46 11.75
C VAL A 364 -29.96 18.86 12.49
#